data_c7926662b37016b33cad9f1c84f988c4
#
_entry.id   c7926662b37016b33cad9f1c84f988c4
#
_cell.length_a   1.000
_cell.length_b   1.000
_cell.length_c   1.000
_cell.angle_alpha   90.00
_cell.angle_beta   90.00
_cell.angle_gamma   90.00
#
_symmetry.space_group_name_H-M   'P 1'
#
loop_
_entity.id
_entity.type
_entity.pdbx_description
1 polymer ?
#
loop_
_entity_poly.entity_id
_entity_poly.type
_entity_poly.pdbx_seq_one_letter_code
_entity_poly.pdbx_strand_id
1 'polypeptide(L)'
;LVQIMPGDFIYEDRNGDNWVESKDRKVLGHLTPKWTGGFNTTLTWKGLSLYARFDMGFDFQVYDSNIAFWLGEAQGAMSFNDAVRDTWTPDNPGAKYPRVVWASQYGTDNYIRTNSFFTQSGSYLACRELQLSYALPKSICQKLACQGITVSVTGQNLGYIKSCTIPLPDNTTYTSGNTAGWGGTY
;
A
#
# COMPACT_ATOMS: atom_id res chain seq x y z
N LEU A 1 22.68 24.65 -8.50
CA LEU A 1 21.50 25.28 -7.91
C LEU A 1 20.28 24.86 -8.73
N VAL A 2 19.39 24.09 -8.14
CA VAL A 2 18.13 23.73 -8.77
C VAL A 2 17.20 24.92 -8.64
N GLN A 3 16.71 25.44 -9.75
CA GLN A 3 15.74 26.52 -9.75
C GLN A 3 14.36 25.93 -9.50
N ILE A 4 13.75 26.29 -8.38
CA ILE A 4 12.35 25.94 -8.08
C ILE A 4 11.44 26.72 -9.03
N MET A 5 10.53 26.01 -9.68
CA MET A 5 9.58 26.59 -10.63
C MET A 5 8.14 26.32 -10.15
N PRO A 6 7.14 27.03 -10.69
CA PRO A 6 5.74 26.73 -10.40
C PRO A 6 5.41 25.26 -10.65
N GLY A 7 4.74 24.63 -9.68
CA GLY A 7 4.41 23.21 -9.71
C GLY A 7 5.44 22.28 -9.09
N ASP A 8 6.57 22.78 -8.61
CA ASP A 8 7.54 22.00 -7.83
C ASP A 8 7.17 21.95 -6.35
N PHE A 9 7.64 20.90 -5.66
CA PHE A 9 7.57 20.85 -4.21
C PHE A 9 8.45 21.91 -3.57
N ILE A 10 7.94 22.53 -2.53
CA ILE A 10 8.70 23.40 -1.63
C ILE A 10 9.02 22.59 -0.39
N TYR A 11 10.30 22.29 -0.20
CA TYR A 11 10.78 21.58 0.99
C TYR A 11 11.00 22.57 2.14
N GLU A 12 10.77 22.10 3.36
CA GLU A 12 10.93 22.88 4.58
C GLU A 12 12.42 22.99 4.94
N ASP A 13 12.94 24.23 5.01
CA ASP A 13 14.21 24.54 5.65
C ASP A 13 13.97 24.59 7.18
N ARG A 14 14.44 23.57 7.90
CA ARG A 14 14.15 23.41 9.32
C ARG A 14 15.17 24.11 10.22
N ASN A 15 16.37 24.31 9.73
CA ASN A 15 17.45 24.95 10.49
C ASN A 15 17.56 26.46 10.21
N GLY A 16 16.88 26.96 9.16
CA GLY A 16 16.83 28.39 8.80
C GLY A 16 18.11 28.89 8.13
N ASP A 17 18.90 28.02 7.53
CA ASP A 17 20.14 28.41 6.85
C ASP A 17 19.95 28.77 5.36
N ASN A 18 18.70 28.75 4.87
CA ASN A 18 18.27 28.97 3.49
C ASN A 18 18.75 27.91 2.49
N TRP A 19 19.16 26.74 2.97
CA TRP A 19 19.53 25.59 2.15
C TRP A 19 18.73 24.36 2.58
N VAL A 20 18.15 23.64 1.64
CA VAL A 20 17.45 22.37 1.91
C VAL A 20 18.41 21.21 1.73
N GLU A 21 18.90 20.67 2.83
CA GLU A 21 19.90 19.59 2.85
C GLU A 21 19.51 18.43 3.79
N SER A 22 20.45 17.54 4.06
CA SER A 22 20.22 16.39 4.92
C SER A 22 19.90 16.73 6.37
N LYS A 23 20.29 17.92 6.85
CA LYS A 23 19.97 18.42 8.20
C LYS A 23 18.49 18.76 8.37
N ASP A 24 17.76 19.01 7.27
CA ASP A 24 16.34 19.34 7.28
C ASP A 24 15.45 18.10 7.27
N ARG A 25 16.04 16.91 7.18
CA ARG A 25 15.29 15.66 7.23
C ARG A 25 14.68 15.44 8.59
N LYS A 26 13.45 14.94 8.60
CA LYS A 26 12.77 14.50 9.80
C LYS A 26 12.27 13.06 9.65
N VAL A 27 12.17 12.37 10.77
CA VAL A 27 11.52 11.05 10.82
C VAL A 27 10.01 11.25 10.60
N LEU A 28 9.46 10.62 9.58
CA LEU A 28 8.03 10.71 9.24
C LEU A 28 7.20 9.64 9.98
N GLY A 29 7.82 8.56 10.43
CA GLY A 29 7.14 7.49 11.13
C GLY A 29 7.97 6.20 11.16
N HIS A 30 7.30 5.09 11.38
CA HIS A 30 7.91 3.76 11.45
C HIS A 30 7.46 2.93 10.26
N LEU A 31 8.35 2.15 9.68
CA LEU A 31 8.04 1.25 8.56
C LEU A 31 7.41 -0.07 9.03
N THR A 32 7.67 -0.46 10.28
CA THR A 32 7.10 -1.67 10.87
C THR A 32 5.90 -1.31 11.73
N PRO A 33 4.81 -2.09 11.66
CA PRO A 33 3.67 -1.89 12.54
C PRO A 33 4.07 -1.93 14.01
N LYS A 34 3.63 -0.97 14.81
CA LYS A 34 3.79 -1.02 16.27
C LYS A 34 2.86 -2.07 16.89
N TRP A 35 1.70 -2.25 16.26
CA TRP A 35 0.70 -3.20 16.73
C TRP A 35 0.37 -4.17 15.61
N THR A 36 0.52 -5.46 15.87
CA THR A 36 0.08 -6.52 14.99
C THR A 36 -0.81 -7.47 15.77
N GLY A 37 -1.78 -8.03 15.09
CA GLY A 37 -2.68 -8.99 15.71
C GLY A 37 -3.51 -9.71 14.67
N GLY A 38 -4.28 -10.66 15.15
CA GLY A 38 -5.24 -11.37 14.33
C GLY A 38 -6.30 -12.00 15.21
N PHE A 39 -7.43 -12.28 14.61
CA PHE A 39 -8.49 -13.03 15.24
C PHE A 39 -9.15 -13.96 14.23
N ASN A 40 -9.70 -15.03 14.74
CA ASN A 40 -10.57 -15.92 13.96
C ASN A 40 -11.86 -16.19 14.72
N THR A 41 -12.88 -16.53 13.97
CA THR A 41 -14.17 -16.91 14.54
C THR A 41 -14.79 -18.06 13.76
N THR A 42 -15.51 -18.92 14.46
CA THR A 42 -16.32 -19.99 13.85
C THR A 42 -17.72 -19.90 14.38
N LEU A 43 -18.68 -19.73 13.49
CA LEU A 43 -20.10 -19.73 13.80
C LEU A 43 -20.72 -21.00 13.23
N THR A 44 -21.36 -21.81 14.08
CA THR A 44 -22.00 -23.07 13.64
C THR A 44 -23.49 -23.06 13.97
N TRP A 45 -24.28 -23.39 12.96
CA TRP A 45 -25.72 -23.48 13.12
C TRP A 45 -26.31 -24.58 12.21
N LYS A 46 -26.96 -25.57 12.81
CA LYS A 46 -27.68 -26.66 12.11
C LYS A 46 -26.89 -27.34 10.97
N GLY A 47 -25.58 -27.60 11.21
CA GLY A 47 -24.71 -28.23 10.23
C GLY A 47 -24.01 -27.25 9.28
N LEU A 48 -24.42 -25.98 9.26
CA LEU A 48 -23.72 -24.91 8.57
C LEU A 48 -22.63 -24.31 9.48
N SER A 49 -21.44 -24.14 8.99
CA SER A 49 -20.33 -23.48 9.71
C SER A 49 -19.71 -22.42 8.85
N LEU A 50 -19.54 -21.23 9.43
CA LEU A 50 -18.84 -20.10 8.87
C LEU A 50 -17.57 -19.89 9.67
N TYR A 51 -16.42 -20.01 9.03
CA TYR A 51 -15.12 -19.65 9.59
C TYR A 51 -14.62 -18.37 8.93
N ALA A 52 -14.08 -17.46 9.73
CA ALA A 52 -13.43 -16.25 9.23
C ALA A 52 -12.15 -16.00 10.00
N ARG A 53 -11.08 -15.58 9.29
CA ARG A 53 -9.78 -15.20 9.84
C ARG A 53 -9.37 -13.83 9.33
N PHE A 54 -8.96 -12.99 10.27
CA PHE A 54 -8.51 -11.63 10.01
C PHE A 54 -7.13 -11.39 10.61
N ASP A 55 -6.31 -10.64 9.90
CA ASP A 55 -5.04 -10.10 10.37
C ASP A 55 -5.06 -8.58 10.32
N MET A 56 -4.32 -7.93 11.21
CA MET A 56 -4.26 -6.48 11.28
C MET A 56 -2.86 -6.00 11.64
N GLY A 57 -2.53 -4.81 11.12
CA GLY A 57 -1.35 -4.06 11.48
C GLY A 57 -1.69 -2.58 11.60
N PHE A 58 -1.22 -1.93 12.66
CA PHE A 58 -1.52 -0.53 12.95
C PHE A 58 -0.28 0.25 13.34
N ASP A 59 -0.36 1.58 13.13
CA ASP A 59 0.64 2.56 13.48
C ASP A 59 1.99 2.29 12.80
N PHE A 60 1.98 2.34 11.48
CA PHE A 60 3.16 2.35 10.64
C PHE A 60 2.93 3.15 9.36
N GLN A 61 4.01 3.52 8.72
CA GLN A 61 3.99 4.27 7.47
C GLN A 61 4.47 3.40 6.31
N VAL A 62 3.97 3.68 5.14
CA VAL A 62 4.41 3.09 3.89
C VAL A 62 4.72 4.21 2.89
N TYR A 63 5.75 4.04 2.09
CA TYR A 63 6.12 4.98 1.04
C TYR A 63 5.63 4.47 -0.30
N ASP A 64 4.84 5.28 -1.02
CA ASP A 64 4.34 4.92 -2.34
C ASP A 64 5.40 5.23 -3.41
N SER A 65 6.40 4.38 -3.47
CA SER A 65 7.47 4.47 -4.47
C SER A 65 6.97 4.20 -5.90
N ASN A 66 5.85 3.49 -6.06
CA ASN A 66 5.30 3.20 -7.38
C ASN A 66 4.84 4.48 -8.08
N ILE A 67 4.05 5.31 -7.39
CA ILE A 67 3.59 6.57 -7.97
C ILE A 67 4.79 7.49 -8.24
N ALA A 68 5.74 7.60 -7.30
CA ALA A 68 6.95 8.40 -7.49
C ALA A 68 7.76 7.92 -8.71
N PHE A 69 7.95 6.60 -8.86
CA PHE A 69 8.64 6.02 -10.01
C PHE A 69 7.91 6.28 -11.34
N TRP A 70 6.60 5.99 -11.41
CA TRP A 70 5.84 6.16 -12.64
C TRP A 70 5.73 7.62 -13.11
N LEU A 71 5.69 8.58 -12.18
CA LEU A 71 5.62 10.00 -12.50
C LEU A 71 7.01 10.64 -12.71
N GLY A 72 8.05 10.09 -12.08
CA GLY A 72 9.38 10.70 -12.06
C GLY A 72 10.44 10.00 -12.90
N GLU A 73 10.57 8.69 -12.78
CA GLU A 73 11.70 7.93 -13.33
C GLU A 73 11.36 7.14 -14.61
N ALA A 74 10.11 6.69 -14.76
CA ALA A 74 9.69 5.83 -15.89
C ALA A 74 9.49 6.60 -17.21
N GLN A 75 10.29 7.59 -17.45
CA GLN A 75 10.11 8.52 -18.57
C GLN A 75 10.47 7.89 -19.91
N GLY A 76 9.55 7.98 -20.87
CA GLY A 76 9.79 7.69 -22.27
C GLY A 76 9.74 6.22 -22.68
N ALA A 77 9.86 5.27 -21.75
CA ALA A 77 9.94 3.84 -22.05
C ALA A 77 8.71 3.04 -21.62
N MET A 78 7.82 3.60 -20.81
CA MET A 78 6.70 2.88 -20.21
C MET A 78 5.40 3.67 -20.33
N SER A 79 4.27 2.97 -20.30
CA SER A 79 2.95 3.60 -20.22
C SER A 79 2.80 4.32 -18.90
N PHE A 80 2.40 5.57 -18.95
CA PHE A 80 2.14 6.36 -17.76
C PHE A 80 0.91 5.82 -17.00
N ASN A 81 0.98 5.90 -15.69
CA ASN A 81 -0.19 5.73 -14.83
C ASN A 81 -1.19 6.87 -15.10
N ASP A 82 -2.49 6.62 -14.90
CA ASP A 82 -3.52 7.67 -15.02
C ASP A 82 -3.27 8.86 -14.09
N ALA A 83 -2.50 8.69 -13.02
CA ALA A 83 -2.06 9.77 -12.14
C ALA A 83 -1.31 10.91 -12.88
N VAL A 84 -0.72 10.65 -14.05
CA VAL A 84 -0.08 11.69 -14.87
C VAL A 84 -1.06 12.77 -15.31
N ARG A 85 -2.34 12.44 -15.43
CA ARG A 85 -3.39 13.40 -15.81
C ARG A 85 -3.71 14.41 -14.70
N ASP A 86 -3.33 14.09 -13.48
CA ASP A 86 -3.52 14.94 -12.30
C ASP A 86 -2.18 15.51 -11.80
N THR A 87 -1.26 15.76 -12.72
CA THR A 87 -0.01 16.47 -12.46
C THR A 87 -0.16 17.95 -12.83
N TRP A 88 0.60 18.77 -12.12
CA TRP A 88 0.56 20.21 -12.33
C TRP A 88 1.01 20.60 -13.75
N THR A 89 0.21 21.43 -14.39
CA THR A 89 0.51 22.15 -15.64
C THR A 89 -0.04 23.56 -15.53
N PRO A 90 0.39 24.51 -16.38
CA PRO A 90 -0.19 25.86 -16.40
C PRO A 90 -1.73 25.85 -16.61
N ASP A 91 -2.25 24.84 -17.31
CA ASP A 91 -3.68 24.67 -17.56
C ASP A 91 -4.41 23.92 -16.43
N ASN A 92 -3.66 23.25 -15.53
CA ASN A 92 -4.20 22.54 -14.37
C ASN A 92 -3.40 22.89 -13.09
N PRO A 93 -3.49 24.13 -12.60
CA PRO A 93 -2.70 24.58 -11.45
C PRO A 93 -3.15 23.97 -10.12
N GLY A 94 -4.35 23.38 -10.05
CA GLY A 94 -4.91 22.72 -8.87
C GLY A 94 -4.66 21.21 -8.83
N ALA A 95 -3.78 20.69 -9.66
CA ALA A 95 -3.47 19.26 -9.71
C ALA A 95 -2.92 18.72 -8.38
N LYS A 96 -3.17 17.44 -8.13
CA LYS A 96 -2.72 16.75 -6.92
C LYS A 96 -1.21 16.53 -6.88
N TYR A 97 -0.61 16.19 -8.02
CA TYR A 97 0.81 15.84 -8.11
C TYR A 97 1.63 17.03 -8.64
N PRO A 98 2.89 17.15 -8.25
CA PRO A 98 3.75 18.18 -8.79
C PRO A 98 3.99 17.98 -10.29
N ARG A 99 4.57 18.99 -10.92
CA ARG A 99 4.89 18.92 -12.35
C ARG A 99 5.83 17.74 -12.63
N VAL A 100 5.62 17.07 -13.76
CA VAL A 100 6.49 16.03 -14.27
C VAL A 100 7.63 16.67 -15.05
N VAL A 101 8.87 16.37 -14.68
CA VAL A 101 10.08 16.86 -15.33
C VAL A 101 11.05 15.71 -15.51
N TRP A 102 11.76 15.69 -16.62
CA TRP A 102 12.84 14.72 -16.84
C TRP A 102 13.92 14.91 -15.77
N ALA A 103 14.05 13.92 -14.89
CA ALA A 103 14.96 13.95 -13.76
C ALA A 103 16.41 14.21 -14.19
N SER A 104 16.83 13.69 -15.35
CA SER A 104 18.17 13.87 -15.90
C SER A 104 18.45 15.27 -16.44
N GLN A 105 17.43 16.09 -16.69
CA GLN A 105 17.61 17.37 -17.35
C GLN A 105 17.62 18.58 -16.42
N TYR A 106 16.84 18.54 -15.34
CA TYR A 106 16.55 19.76 -14.56
C TYR A 106 16.68 19.62 -13.05
N GLY A 107 17.12 18.45 -12.56
CA GLY A 107 17.46 18.27 -11.14
C GLY A 107 16.33 18.58 -10.18
N THR A 108 15.08 18.51 -10.61
CA THR A 108 13.97 18.66 -9.68
C THR A 108 13.81 17.38 -8.88
N ASP A 109 13.81 17.51 -7.57
CA ASP A 109 13.71 16.38 -6.64
C ASP A 109 12.26 15.97 -6.34
N ASN A 110 11.29 16.42 -7.15
CA ASN A 110 9.87 16.19 -6.89
C ASN A 110 9.51 14.71 -6.66
N TYR A 111 10.09 13.82 -7.45
CA TYR A 111 9.79 12.39 -7.41
C TYR A 111 10.96 11.52 -6.95
N ILE A 112 12.17 12.01 -7.00
CA ILE A 112 13.38 11.25 -6.65
C ILE A 112 13.65 11.30 -5.14
N ARG A 113 13.43 12.48 -4.54
CA ARG A 113 13.66 12.66 -3.10
C ARG A 113 12.50 12.09 -2.30
N THR A 114 12.83 11.19 -1.36
CA THR A 114 11.84 10.70 -0.38
C THR A 114 11.26 11.88 0.40
N ASN A 115 9.93 11.96 0.43
CA ASN A 115 9.22 13.08 1.05
C ASN A 115 7.91 12.63 1.71
N SER A 116 7.30 13.53 2.47
CA SER A 116 6.06 13.26 3.20
C SER A 116 4.84 13.08 2.31
N PHE A 117 4.86 13.61 1.10
CA PHE A 117 3.72 13.57 0.18
C PHE A 117 3.38 12.12 -0.27
N PHE A 118 4.41 11.31 -0.53
CA PHE A 118 4.25 9.91 -0.91
C PHE A 118 4.22 8.96 0.30
N THR A 119 4.34 9.48 1.51
CA THR A 119 4.25 8.69 2.73
C THR A 119 2.80 8.59 3.19
N GLN A 120 2.30 7.39 3.39
CA GLN A 120 0.91 7.09 3.74
C GLN A 120 0.84 6.21 4.98
N SER A 121 -0.32 6.22 5.67
CA SER A 121 -0.56 5.25 6.74
C SER A 121 -0.70 3.85 6.17
N GLY A 122 0.12 2.92 6.63
CA GLY A 122 0.07 1.51 6.25
C GLY A 122 -0.95 0.69 7.02
N SER A 123 -1.67 1.29 7.98
CA SER A 123 -2.62 0.57 8.83
C SER A 123 -3.67 -0.18 8.02
N TYR A 124 -3.89 -1.44 8.36
CA TYR A 124 -4.81 -2.32 7.65
C TYR A 124 -5.51 -3.33 8.56
N LEU A 125 -6.66 -3.81 8.08
CA LEU A 125 -7.32 -5.03 8.49
C LEU A 125 -7.53 -5.90 7.25
N ALA A 126 -6.97 -7.11 7.23
CA ALA A 126 -7.03 -8.04 6.11
C ALA A 126 -7.98 -9.20 6.42
N CYS A 127 -8.88 -9.52 5.50
CA CYS A 127 -9.66 -10.75 5.53
C CYS A 127 -8.84 -11.85 4.85
N ARG A 128 -8.18 -12.71 5.66
CA ARG A 128 -7.27 -13.76 5.16
C ARG A 128 -8.00 -14.98 4.67
N GLU A 129 -9.07 -15.35 5.36
CA GLU A 129 -9.80 -16.55 5.02
C GLU A 129 -11.26 -16.41 5.41
N LEU A 130 -12.13 -16.84 4.52
CA LEU A 130 -13.54 -17.01 4.78
C LEU A 130 -13.94 -18.39 4.24
N GLN A 131 -14.42 -19.26 5.10
CA GLN A 131 -14.86 -20.59 4.72
C GLN A 131 -16.30 -20.81 5.14
N LEU A 132 -17.13 -21.21 4.20
CA LEU A 132 -18.47 -21.68 4.44
C LEU A 132 -18.50 -23.18 4.22
N SER A 133 -18.95 -23.95 5.23
CA SER A 133 -19.03 -25.40 5.16
C SER A 133 -20.40 -25.88 5.62
N TYR A 134 -20.85 -26.96 5.01
CA TYR A 134 -22.10 -27.61 5.38
C TYR A 134 -21.91 -29.10 5.55
N ALA A 135 -22.19 -29.59 6.75
CA ALA A 135 -22.21 -31.02 7.06
C ALA A 135 -23.60 -31.58 6.71
N LEU A 136 -23.63 -32.56 5.80
CA LEU A 136 -24.87 -33.18 5.38
C LEU A 136 -25.50 -33.98 6.52
N PRO A 137 -26.83 -33.99 6.61
CA PRO A 137 -27.56 -34.79 7.59
C PRO A 137 -27.24 -36.30 7.49
N LYS A 138 -27.19 -36.99 8.63
CA LYS A 138 -26.89 -38.42 8.70
C LYS A 138 -27.78 -39.28 7.80
N SER A 139 -29.03 -38.88 7.60
CA SER A 139 -29.99 -39.58 6.74
C SER A 139 -29.57 -39.62 5.28
N ILE A 140 -28.90 -38.58 4.81
CA ILE A 140 -28.34 -38.52 3.42
C ILE A 140 -27.05 -39.32 3.35
N CYS A 141 -26.19 -39.19 4.34
CA CYS A 141 -24.91 -39.91 4.38
C CYS A 141 -25.15 -41.46 4.42
N GLN A 142 -26.13 -41.94 5.16
CA GLN A 142 -26.47 -43.35 5.21
C GLN A 142 -26.96 -43.92 3.86
N LYS A 143 -27.75 -43.11 3.11
CA LYS A 143 -28.18 -43.49 1.75
C LYS A 143 -27.03 -43.62 0.77
N LEU A 144 -25.95 -42.87 0.99
CA LEU A 144 -24.75 -42.91 0.18
C LEU A 144 -23.67 -43.86 0.72
N ALA A 145 -24.03 -44.68 1.75
CA ALA A 145 -23.09 -45.58 2.43
C ALA A 145 -21.81 -44.89 2.95
N CYS A 146 -21.94 -43.63 3.37
CA CYS A 146 -20.82 -42.82 3.90
C CYS A 146 -21.06 -42.52 5.38
N GLN A 147 -19.99 -42.36 6.16
CA GLN A 147 -20.05 -42.00 7.58
C GLN A 147 -20.39 -40.50 7.80
N GLY A 148 -19.97 -39.66 6.89
CA GLY A 148 -20.24 -38.22 6.89
C GLY A 148 -19.75 -37.56 5.62
N ILE A 149 -20.41 -36.51 5.19
CA ILE A 149 -20.04 -35.68 4.04
C ILE A 149 -20.13 -34.23 4.49
N THR A 150 -19.04 -33.47 4.25
CA THR A 150 -19.00 -32.03 4.44
C THR A 150 -18.59 -31.39 3.13
N VAL A 151 -19.37 -30.41 2.70
CA VAL A 151 -19.06 -29.60 1.52
C VAL A 151 -18.61 -28.23 2.01
N SER A 152 -17.51 -27.73 1.48
CA SER A 152 -16.99 -26.41 1.87
C SER A 152 -16.56 -25.59 0.66
N VAL A 153 -16.71 -24.26 0.79
CA VAL A 153 -16.18 -23.27 -0.13
C VAL A 153 -15.30 -22.33 0.69
N THR A 154 -14.06 -22.13 0.23
CA THR A 154 -13.08 -21.32 0.93
C THR A 154 -12.57 -20.24 0.01
N GLY A 155 -12.62 -18.98 0.49
CA GLY A 155 -11.95 -17.84 -0.12
C GLY A 155 -10.73 -17.42 0.70
N GLN A 156 -9.61 -17.13 0.06
CA GLN A 156 -8.39 -16.69 0.72
C GLN A 156 -7.98 -15.30 0.22
N ASN A 157 -7.42 -14.48 1.13
CA ASN A 157 -6.96 -13.11 0.85
C ASN A 157 -8.02 -12.26 0.15
N LEU A 158 -9.22 -12.25 0.70
CA LEU A 158 -10.41 -11.66 0.07
C LEU A 158 -10.35 -10.14 -0.04
N GLY A 159 -9.59 -9.48 0.81
CA GLY A 159 -9.43 -8.03 0.73
C GLY A 159 -8.90 -7.38 1.99
N TYR A 160 -8.75 -6.06 1.88
CA TYR A 160 -8.21 -5.19 2.93
C TYR A 160 -9.13 -4.01 3.18
N ILE A 161 -9.29 -3.65 4.44
CA ILE A 161 -9.75 -2.35 4.89
C ILE A 161 -8.50 -1.56 5.23
N LYS A 162 -8.18 -0.53 4.46
CA LYS A 162 -6.95 0.26 4.57
C LYS A 162 -7.16 1.67 4.04
N SER A 163 -6.30 2.60 4.42
CA SER A 163 -6.34 4.00 3.96
C SER A 163 -5.32 4.31 2.86
N CYS A 164 -4.29 3.47 2.68
CA CYS A 164 -3.26 3.71 1.67
C CYS A 164 -3.68 3.24 0.27
N THR A 165 -3.04 3.80 -0.75
CA THR A 165 -3.22 3.41 -2.16
C THR A 165 -2.47 2.13 -2.52
N ILE A 166 -1.46 1.74 -1.73
CA ILE A 166 -0.64 0.54 -1.95
C ILE A 166 -1.51 -0.71 -1.84
N PRO A 167 -1.47 -1.62 -2.83
CA PRO A 167 -2.36 -2.79 -2.88
C PRO A 167 -2.25 -3.71 -1.66
N LEU A 168 -1.04 -4.03 -1.22
CA LEU A 168 -0.74 -4.99 -0.16
C LEU A 168 0.16 -4.34 0.90
N PRO A 169 -0.38 -3.61 1.87
CA PRO A 169 0.42 -2.90 2.87
C PRO A 169 1.21 -3.81 3.81
N ASP A 170 0.81 -5.06 3.95
CA ASP A 170 1.47 -6.09 4.76
C ASP A 170 2.64 -6.79 4.05
N ASN A 171 2.73 -6.64 2.74
CA ASN A 171 3.80 -7.24 1.93
C ASN A 171 4.96 -6.25 1.66
N THR A 172 5.05 -5.19 2.45
CA THR A 172 6.18 -4.28 2.42
C THR A 172 7.37 -4.96 3.08
N THR A 173 8.13 -5.71 2.30
CA THR A 173 9.37 -6.33 2.79
C THR A 173 10.43 -5.25 2.91
N TYR A 174 10.86 -4.98 4.13
CA TYR A 174 12.02 -4.16 4.39
C TYR A 174 13.26 -4.92 3.90
N THR A 175 13.73 -4.62 2.72
CA THR A 175 15.05 -5.02 2.25
C THR A 175 16.01 -3.86 2.49
N SER A 176 16.75 -3.96 3.59
CA SER A 176 17.97 -3.17 3.78
C SER A 176 18.98 -3.64 2.73
N GLY A 177 19.11 -2.93 1.64
CA GLY A 177 20.10 -3.24 0.59
C GLY A 177 19.54 -2.97 -0.80
N ASN A 178 19.94 -1.90 -1.32
CA ASN A 178 20.11 -1.43 -2.71
C ASN A 178 19.66 -2.41 -3.82
N THR A 179 18.44 -2.85 -3.77
CA THR A 179 17.78 -3.46 -4.92
C THR A 179 16.41 -2.80 -5.03
N ALA A 180 16.21 -2.09 -6.12
CA ALA A 180 14.92 -1.59 -6.56
C ALA A 180 13.98 -2.77 -6.80
N GLY A 181 13.56 -3.40 -5.71
CA GLY A 181 12.45 -4.34 -5.69
C GLY A 181 11.18 -3.52 -5.70
N TRP A 182 10.33 -3.80 -6.62
CA TRP A 182 8.98 -3.26 -6.75
C TRP A 182 8.22 -3.40 -5.41
N GLY A 183 8.17 -2.36 -4.62
CA GLY A 183 7.56 -2.34 -3.30
C GLY A 183 8.51 -2.07 -2.14
N GLY A 184 9.74 -1.63 -2.39
CA GLY A 184 10.67 -1.22 -1.35
C GLY A 184 10.19 0.06 -0.66
N THR A 185 9.98 -0.03 0.65
CA THR A 185 9.80 1.11 1.54
C THR A 185 11.17 1.54 2.06
N TYR A 186 11.48 2.80 1.94
CA TYR A 186 12.65 3.44 2.57
C TYR A 186 12.27 4.05 3.91
#